data_0b603a7ac6b99d6fcaac621d863b0680
#
_entry.id   0b603a7ac6b99d6fcaac621d863b0680
#
_cell.length_a   1.000
_cell.length_b   1.000
_cell.length_c   1.000
_cell.angle_alpha   90.00
_cell.angle_beta   90.00
_cell.angle_gamma   90.00
#
_symmetry.space_group_name_H-M   'P 1'
#
loop_
_entity.id
_entity.type
_entity.pdbx_description
1 polymer ?
#
loop_
_entity_poly.entity_id
_entity_poly.type
_entity_poly.pdbx_seq_one_letter_code
_entity_poly.pdbx_strand_id
1 'polypeptide(L)'
;TRQEAVDLYLSKASYMWVGQSSEKMDTTRDSLAQMVAGWPVEEVQRITTETMRTVVTPAIYAEARELIARHQAAGHDVIIISASAAILVEPIARELGVDTVVATELEIEDGKLTGTITRYLKGDAKAQAVEQFAADNGYNLGASYAYSDSATDIPMLELVGNPIAVNPDRALRKHAVNHDWEIFTFKNPEPLIQLPNAREVGIGASVVAGATLIALAGVLVARAHRRRSA
;
A
#
# COMPACT_ATOMS: atom_id res chain seq x y z
N THR A 1 -18.46 -13.62 12.32
CA THR A 1 -18.72 -12.20 12.64
C THR A 1 -18.12 -11.31 11.55
N ARG A 2 -18.56 -10.03 11.47
CA ARG A 2 -17.98 -9.04 10.56
C ARG A 2 -16.49 -8.83 10.83
N GLN A 3 -16.07 -8.86 12.09
CA GLN A 3 -14.67 -8.80 12.50
C GLN A 3 -13.87 -9.95 11.86
N GLU A 4 -14.34 -11.20 12.00
CA GLU A 4 -13.69 -12.38 11.41
C GLU A 4 -13.57 -12.29 9.88
N ALA A 5 -14.55 -11.67 9.21
CA ALA A 5 -14.51 -11.47 7.77
C ALA A 5 -13.42 -10.49 7.36
N VAL A 6 -13.26 -9.37 8.08
CA VAL A 6 -12.19 -8.38 7.82
C VAL A 6 -10.82 -8.96 8.20
N ASP A 7 -10.72 -9.66 9.34
CA ASP A 7 -9.49 -10.32 9.77
C ASP A 7 -9.05 -11.39 8.77
N LEU A 8 -10.01 -12.19 8.28
CA LEU A 8 -9.78 -13.19 7.23
C LEU A 8 -9.34 -12.53 5.91
N TYR A 9 -9.92 -11.37 5.58
CA TYR A 9 -9.53 -10.62 4.40
C TYR A 9 -8.10 -10.08 4.53
N LEU A 10 -7.80 -9.36 5.60
CA LEU A 10 -6.49 -8.77 5.80
C LEU A 10 -5.40 -9.84 5.96
N SER A 11 -5.71 -10.96 6.60
CA SER A 11 -4.79 -12.10 6.67
C SER A 11 -4.61 -12.78 5.31
N LYS A 12 -5.66 -12.91 4.50
CA LYS A 12 -5.56 -13.47 3.14
C LYS A 12 -4.97 -12.48 2.15
N ALA A 13 -5.23 -11.19 2.27
CA ALA A 13 -4.63 -10.17 1.42
C ALA A 13 -3.10 -10.25 1.48
N SER A 14 -2.51 -10.47 2.65
CA SER A 14 -1.06 -10.67 2.80
C SER A 14 -0.54 -11.92 2.08
N TYR A 15 -1.33 -12.99 1.97
CA TYR A 15 -0.98 -14.21 1.24
C TYR A 15 -1.26 -14.15 -0.26
N MET A 16 -2.28 -13.38 -0.67
CA MET A 16 -2.75 -13.36 -2.06
C MET A 16 -1.91 -12.50 -3.00
N TRP A 17 -1.04 -11.63 -2.47
CA TRP A 17 -0.23 -10.72 -3.28
C TRP A 17 1.08 -11.35 -3.79
N VAL A 18 1.45 -12.52 -3.28
CA VAL A 18 2.67 -13.21 -3.73
C VAL A 18 2.34 -14.18 -4.86
N GLY A 19 2.61 -13.78 -6.11
CA GLY A 19 2.63 -14.69 -7.27
C GLY A 19 1.27 -15.02 -7.90
N GLN A 20 0.20 -14.27 -7.63
CA GLN A 20 -1.09 -14.48 -8.27
C GLN A 20 -1.22 -13.78 -9.62
N SER A 21 -2.00 -14.38 -10.54
CA SER A 21 -2.33 -13.74 -11.81
C SER A 21 -3.22 -12.52 -11.59
N SER A 22 -3.08 -11.50 -12.46
CA SER A 22 -3.88 -10.27 -12.44
C SER A 22 -5.40 -10.54 -12.36
N GLU A 23 -5.87 -11.55 -13.08
CA GLU A 23 -7.29 -11.95 -13.14
C GLU A 23 -7.83 -12.49 -11.81
N LYS A 24 -7.02 -13.27 -11.06
CA LYS A 24 -7.41 -13.73 -9.71
C LYS A 24 -7.49 -12.58 -8.71
N MET A 25 -6.62 -11.59 -8.84
CA MET A 25 -6.69 -10.39 -8.02
C MET A 25 -7.98 -9.61 -8.26
N ASP A 26 -8.42 -9.49 -9.51
CA ASP A 26 -9.63 -8.77 -9.87
C ASP A 26 -10.89 -9.49 -9.36
N THR A 27 -10.97 -10.81 -9.49
CA THR A 27 -12.09 -11.60 -8.94
C THR A 27 -12.16 -11.51 -7.40
N THR A 28 -11.00 -11.50 -6.75
CA THR A 28 -10.94 -11.38 -5.29
C THR A 28 -11.40 -10.00 -4.84
N ARG A 29 -10.96 -8.92 -5.51
CA ARG A 29 -11.39 -7.55 -5.25
C ARG A 29 -12.91 -7.43 -5.29
N ASP A 30 -13.56 -7.91 -6.37
CA ASP A 30 -15.01 -7.81 -6.55
C ASP A 30 -15.75 -8.58 -5.46
N SER A 31 -15.28 -9.78 -5.12
CA SER A 31 -15.85 -10.56 -4.03
C SER A 31 -15.78 -9.84 -2.68
N LEU A 32 -14.72 -9.09 -2.44
CA LEU A 32 -14.51 -8.33 -1.20
C LEU A 32 -15.38 -7.09 -1.15
N ALA A 33 -15.48 -6.35 -2.24
CA ALA A 33 -16.38 -5.20 -2.32
C ALA A 33 -17.82 -5.64 -2.05
N GLN A 34 -18.24 -6.75 -2.63
CA GLN A 34 -19.58 -7.32 -2.37
C GLN A 34 -19.75 -7.80 -0.93
N MET A 35 -18.72 -8.34 -0.30
CA MET A 35 -18.78 -8.82 1.08
C MET A 35 -19.06 -7.69 2.08
N VAL A 36 -18.57 -6.48 1.83
CA VAL A 36 -18.78 -5.32 2.69
C VAL A 36 -20.03 -4.50 2.30
N ALA A 37 -20.78 -4.94 1.30
CA ALA A 37 -22.01 -4.26 0.90
C ALA A 37 -23.01 -4.18 2.05
N GLY A 38 -23.58 -2.98 2.25
CA GLY A 38 -24.52 -2.67 3.33
C GLY A 38 -23.85 -2.43 4.70
N TRP A 39 -22.53 -2.49 4.81
CA TRP A 39 -21.84 -2.18 6.08
C TRP A 39 -21.68 -0.68 6.27
N PRO A 40 -21.92 -0.16 7.49
CA PRO A 40 -21.61 1.21 7.81
C PRO A 40 -20.13 1.51 7.63
N VAL A 41 -19.80 2.63 6.98
CA VAL A 41 -18.42 3.07 6.75
C VAL A 41 -17.64 3.17 8.06
N GLU A 42 -18.26 3.75 9.11
CA GLU A 42 -17.64 3.88 10.43
C GLU A 42 -17.25 2.53 11.05
N GLU A 43 -18.10 1.51 10.87
CA GLU A 43 -17.82 0.16 11.37
C GLU A 43 -16.61 -0.46 10.66
N VAL A 44 -16.55 -0.32 9.32
CA VAL A 44 -15.42 -0.81 8.55
C VAL A 44 -14.13 -0.08 8.94
N GLN A 45 -14.18 1.25 9.10
CA GLN A 45 -13.03 2.04 9.55
C GLN A 45 -12.54 1.62 10.94
N ARG A 46 -13.47 1.38 11.88
CA ARG A 46 -13.13 0.90 13.23
C ARG A 46 -12.44 -0.46 13.17
N ILE A 47 -13.04 -1.43 12.49
CA ILE A 47 -12.49 -2.77 12.36
C ILE A 47 -11.11 -2.72 11.68
N THR A 48 -10.99 -1.95 10.59
CA THR A 48 -9.72 -1.77 9.88
C THR A 48 -8.66 -1.21 10.81
N THR A 49 -8.98 -0.17 11.59
CA THR A 49 -8.03 0.44 12.54
C THR A 49 -7.58 -0.53 13.63
N GLU A 50 -8.49 -1.35 14.15
CA GLU A 50 -8.17 -2.37 15.14
C GLU A 50 -7.27 -3.47 14.56
N THR A 51 -7.63 -3.98 13.37
CA THR A 51 -6.85 -5.04 12.70
C THR A 51 -5.51 -4.52 12.19
N MET A 52 -5.43 -3.25 11.77
CA MET A 52 -4.16 -2.63 11.38
C MET A 52 -3.08 -2.79 12.44
N ARG A 53 -3.40 -2.49 13.69
CA ARG A 53 -2.43 -2.56 14.80
C ARG A 53 -1.88 -3.96 15.04
N THR A 54 -2.67 -4.98 14.80
CA THR A 54 -2.33 -6.38 15.12
C THR A 54 -1.73 -7.14 13.94
N VAL A 55 -2.09 -6.77 12.71
CA VAL A 55 -1.74 -7.52 11.49
C VAL A 55 -0.80 -6.72 10.59
N VAL A 56 -1.11 -5.44 10.35
CA VAL A 56 -0.41 -4.65 9.32
C VAL A 56 0.82 -3.96 9.88
N THR A 57 0.69 -3.28 11.00
CA THR A 57 1.80 -2.52 11.60
C THR A 57 3.05 -3.37 11.86
N PRO A 58 2.93 -4.65 12.34
CA PRO A 58 4.09 -5.52 12.50
C PRO A 58 4.76 -5.94 11.18
N ALA A 59 4.05 -5.80 10.06
CA ALA A 59 4.56 -6.16 8.74
C ALA A 59 5.22 -4.98 8.00
N ILE A 60 5.13 -3.77 8.54
CA ILE A 60 5.79 -2.60 7.95
C ILE A 60 7.29 -2.70 8.19
N TYR A 61 8.06 -2.60 7.12
CA TYR A 61 9.51 -2.59 7.22
C TYR A 61 10.04 -1.32 7.89
N ALA A 62 11.01 -1.46 8.80
CA ALA A 62 11.71 -0.33 9.41
C ALA A 62 12.34 0.57 8.34
N GLU A 63 12.94 -0.04 7.32
CA GLU A 63 13.54 0.66 6.18
C GLU A 63 12.52 1.52 5.43
N ALA A 64 11.25 1.07 5.34
CA ALA A 64 10.20 1.85 4.70
C ALA A 64 9.84 3.10 5.53
N ARG A 65 9.74 2.96 6.86
CA ARG A 65 9.51 4.11 7.77
C ARG A 65 10.63 5.12 7.70
N GLU A 66 11.89 4.65 7.72
CA GLU A 66 13.05 5.51 7.60
C GLU A 66 13.09 6.23 6.24
N LEU A 67 12.72 5.55 5.16
CA LEU A 67 12.67 6.12 3.82
C LEU A 67 11.63 7.24 3.75
N ILE A 68 10.41 7.00 4.25
CA ILE A 68 9.35 8.01 4.34
C ILE A 68 9.84 9.22 5.15
N ALA A 69 10.39 8.99 6.34
CA ALA A 69 10.88 10.04 7.21
C ALA A 69 12.00 10.88 6.55
N ARG A 70 12.92 10.24 5.81
CA ARG A 70 13.97 10.95 5.05
C ARG A 70 13.39 11.85 3.97
N HIS A 71 12.38 11.40 3.24
CA HIS A 71 11.72 12.22 2.23
C HIS A 71 11.00 13.40 2.86
N GLN A 72 10.26 13.18 3.94
CA GLN A 72 9.58 14.25 4.69
C GLN A 72 10.57 15.28 5.24
N ALA A 73 11.70 14.83 5.82
CA ALA A 73 12.76 15.71 6.32
C ALA A 73 13.44 16.52 5.20
N ALA A 74 13.46 15.98 3.98
CA ALA A 74 13.95 16.70 2.79
C ALA A 74 12.92 17.69 2.22
N GLY A 75 11.72 17.80 2.82
CA GLY A 75 10.64 18.68 2.36
C GLY A 75 9.90 18.14 1.13
N HIS A 76 9.96 16.86 0.89
CA HIS A 76 9.16 16.19 -0.14
C HIS A 76 7.77 15.85 0.39
N ASP A 77 6.76 15.99 -0.45
CA ASP A 77 5.44 15.45 -0.18
C ASP A 77 5.46 13.93 -0.46
N VAL A 78 4.97 13.15 0.49
CA VAL A 78 4.87 11.69 0.37
C VAL A 78 3.42 11.30 0.14
N ILE A 79 3.17 10.48 -0.90
CA ILE A 79 1.84 10.07 -1.31
C ILE A 79 1.80 8.54 -1.37
N ILE A 80 0.78 7.93 -0.74
CA ILE A 80 0.54 6.50 -0.88
C ILE A 80 -0.46 6.28 -2.01
N ILE A 81 -0.06 5.44 -3.00
CA ILE A 81 -0.89 5.11 -4.16
C ILE A 81 -1.18 3.61 -4.14
N SER A 82 -2.46 3.23 -4.05
CA SER A 82 -2.83 1.85 -3.79
C SER A 82 -3.98 1.33 -4.66
N ALA A 83 -3.86 0.08 -5.11
CA ALA A 83 -4.96 -0.68 -5.69
C ALA A 83 -5.96 -1.18 -4.64
N SER A 84 -5.61 -1.16 -3.36
CA SER A 84 -6.53 -1.46 -2.26
C SER A 84 -7.49 -0.30 -2.02
N ALA A 85 -8.64 -0.59 -1.40
CA ALA A 85 -9.64 0.43 -1.10
C ALA A 85 -9.12 1.49 -0.12
N ALA A 86 -9.44 2.76 -0.36
CA ALA A 86 -9.01 3.90 0.45
C ALA A 86 -9.30 3.70 1.95
N ILE A 87 -10.47 3.19 2.28
CA ILE A 87 -10.89 2.90 3.67
C ILE A 87 -9.94 1.95 4.42
N LEU A 88 -9.18 1.12 3.68
CA LEU A 88 -8.17 0.21 4.24
C LEU A 88 -6.78 0.84 4.28
N VAL A 89 -6.47 1.73 3.36
CA VAL A 89 -5.13 2.33 3.19
C VAL A 89 -4.94 3.55 4.09
N GLU A 90 -5.97 4.36 4.28
CA GLU A 90 -5.92 5.58 5.10
C GLU A 90 -5.43 5.37 6.54
N PRO A 91 -5.84 4.31 7.26
CA PRO A 91 -5.31 4.05 8.60
C PRO A 91 -3.80 3.77 8.60
N ILE A 92 -3.28 3.10 7.55
CA ILE A 92 -1.84 2.85 7.37
C ILE A 92 -1.11 4.16 7.11
N ALA A 93 -1.64 4.97 6.21
CA ALA A 93 -1.06 6.28 5.87
C ALA A 93 -0.93 7.16 7.12
N ARG A 94 -2.00 7.25 7.92
CA ARG A 94 -1.99 8.00 9.19
C ARG A 94 -0.93 7.50 10.16
N GLU A 95 -0.74 6.19 10.28
CA GLU A 95 0.30 5.61 11.14
C GLU A 95 1.72 5.94 10.62
N LEU A 96 1.89 6.04 9.32
CA LEU A 96 3.16 6.40 8.68
C LEU A 96 3.39 7.92 8.61
N GLY A 97 2.45 8.74 9.12
CA GLY A 97 2.54 10.19 9.02
C GLY A 97 2.42 10.69 7.58
N VAL A 98 1.67 9.99 6.74
CA VAL A 98 1.40 10.36 5.35
C VAL A 98 -0.04 10.83 5.23
N ASP A 99 -0.23 12.08 4.84
CA ASP A 99 -1.55 12.72 4.78
C ASP A 99 -2.28 12.45 3.46
N THR A 100 -1.54 12.14 2.39
CA THR A 100 -2.11 12.00 1.06
C THR A 100 -2.18 10.55 0.61
N VAL A 101 -3.39 10.11 0.30
CA VAL A 101 -3.69 8.77 -0.22
C VAL A 101 -4.44 8.88 -1.55
N VAL A 102 -3.98 8.17 -2.55
CA VAL A 102 -4.67 7.95 -3.84
C VAL A 102 -4.91 6.47 -3.97
N ALA A 103 -6.14 6.02 -3.78
CA ALA A 103 -6.47 4.60 -3.66
C ALA A 103 -7.78 4.25 -4.39
N THR A 104 -8.06 2.96 -4.50
CA THR A 104 -9.33 2.48 -5.06
C THR A 104 -10.51 2.99 -4.23
N GLU A 105 -11.53 3.49 -4.90
CA GLU A 105 -12.70 4.11 -4.29
C GLU A 105 -13.90 3.16 -4.34
N LEU A 106 -14.57 3.06 -3.19
CA LEU A 106 -15.84 2.35 -3.05
C LEU A 106 -16.98 3.35 -2.95
N GLU A 107 -18.09 3.02 -3.57
CA GLU A 107 -19.31 3.81 -3.50
C GLU A 107 -19.92 3.77 -2.09
N ILE A 108 -20.36 4.94 -1.62
CA ILE A 108 -21.02 5.11 -0.32
C ILE A 108 -22.37 5.77 -0.55
N GLU A 109 -23.43 5.11 -0.08
CA GLU A 109 -24.78 5.66 -0.03
C GLU A 109 -25.31 5.58 1.40
N ASP A 110 -25.91 6.66 1.89
CA ASP A 110 -26.48 6.77 3.25
C ASP A 110 -25.51 6.28 4.35
N GLY A 111 -24.21 6.58 4.22
CA GLY A 111 -23.17 6.18 5.19
C GLY A 111 -22.81 4.69 5.17
N LYS A 112 -23.23 3.95 4.14
CA LYS A 112 -22.94 2.54 3.96
C LYS A 112 -22.23 2.29 2.64
N LEU A 113 -21.37 1.28 2.61
CA LEU A 113 -20.76 0.78 1.38
C LEU A 113 -21.82 0.05 0.55
N THR A 114 -21.89 0.35 -0.75
CA THR A 114 -22.83 -0.34 -1.66
C THR A 114 -22.27 -1.66 -2.19
N GLY A 115 -20.95 -1.86 -2.11
CA GLY A 115 -20.24 -2.95 -2.75
C GLY A 115 -19.78 -2.63 -4.19
N THR A 116 -20.08 -1.43 -4.69
CA THR A 116 -19.65 -0.95 -6.00
C THR A 116 -18.28 -0.29 -5.90
N ILE A 117 -17.41 -0.57 -6.87
CA ILE A 117 -16.12 0.11 -7.02
C ILE A 117 -16.31 1.22 -8.07
N THR A 118 -16.17 2.47 -7.65
CA THR A 118 -16.31 3.64 -8.53
C THR A 118 -15.04 3.95 -9.30
N ARG A 119 -13.88 3.66 -8.69
CA ARG A 119 -12.57 3.86 -9.30
C ARG A 119 -11.60 2.77 -8.87
N TYR A 120 -11.03 2.06 -9.83
CA TYR A 120 -10.02 1.02 -9.55
C TYR A 120 -8.63 1.45 -9.99
N LEU A 121 -7.70 1.53 -9.05
CA LEU A 121 -6.33 1.98 -9.28
C LEU A 121 -5.35 0.81 -9.44
N LYS A 122 -5.26 0.26 -10.66
CA LYS A 122 -4.31 -0.80 -10.99
C LYS A 122 -3.72 -0.56 -12.37
N GLY A 123 -2.45 -0.87 -12.55
CA GLY A 123 -1.76 -0.74 -13.85
C GLY A 123 -1.84 0.68 -14.40
N ASP A 124 -2.28 0.81 -15.64
CA ASP A 124 -2.39 2.09 -16.34
C ASP A 124 -3.31 3.11 -15.63
N ALA A 125 -4.37 2.63 -14.97
CA ALA A 125 -5.26 3.52 -14.20
C ALA A 125 -4.52 4.16 -13.01
N LYS A 126 -3.56 3.45 -12.40
CA LYS A 126 -2.71 4.00 -11.36
C LYS A 126 -1.75 5.05 -11.94
N ALA A 127 -1.14 4.78 -13.08
CA ALA A 127 -0.28 5.73 -13.78
C ALA A 127 -1.03 7.02 -14.15
N GLN A 128 -2.20 6.90 -14.75
CA GLN A 128 -3.07 8.06 -15.08
C GLN A 128 -3.44 8.87 -13.84
N ALA A 129 -3.76 8.20 -12.73
CA ALA A 129 -4.05 8.88 -11.47
C ALA A 129 -2.86 9.67 -10.94
N VAL A 130 -1.65 9.15 -11.10
CA VAL A 130 -0.39 9.85 -10.73
C VAL A 130 -0.16 11.06 -11.61
N GLU A 131 -0.31 10.92 -12.92
CA GLU A 131 -0.15 12.04 -13.86
C GLU A 131 -1.13 13.16 -13.55
N GLN A 132 -2.41 12.83 -13.36
CA GLN A 132 -3.45 13.80 -13.02
C GLN A 132 -3.15 14.48 -11.68
N PHE A 133 -2.83 13.70 -10.65
CA PHE A 133 -2.52 14.23 -9.34
C PHE A 133 -1.29 15.15 -9.37
N ALA A 134 -0.26 14.78 -10.14
CA ALA A 134 0.94 15.59 -10.29
C ALA A 134 0.63 16.90 -11.03
N ALA A 135 -0.20 16.87 -12.07
CA ALA A 135 -0.63 18.06 -12.80
C ALA A 135 -1.44 19.02 -11.92
N ASP A 136 -2.41 18.49 -11.16
CA ASP A 136 -3.29 19.27 -10.30
C ASP A 136 -2.55 19.96 -9.15
N ASN A 137 -1.47 19.34 -8.66
CA ASN A 137 -0.69 19.85 -7.53
C ASN A 137 0.65 20.49 -7.94
N GLY A 138 0.97 20.53 -9.22
CA GLY A 138 2.20 21.14 -9.73
C GLY A 138 3.47 20.36 -9.39
N TYR A 139 3.40 19.05 -9.24
CA TYR A 139 4.55 18.21 -8.97
C TYR A 139 5.38 17.96 -10.24
N ASN A 140 6.69 17.92 -10.08
CA ASN A 140 7.62 17.58 -11.14
C ASN A 140 7.93 16.09 -11.10
N LEU A 141 7.28 15.31 -11.98
CA LEU A 141 7.47 13.86 -12.07
C LEU A 141 8.94 13.49 -12.41
N GLY A 142 9.63 14.29 -13.24
CA GLY A 142 11.03 14.05 -13.55
C GLY A 142 11.99 14.21 -12.35
N ALA A 143 11.56 14.93 -11.30
CA ALA A 143 12.31 15.07 -10.05
C ALA A 143 11.71 14.23 -8.92
N SER A 144 10.68 13.44 -9.21
CA SER A 144 9.97 12.61 -8.23
C SER A 144 10.57 11.21 -8.14
N TYR A 145 10.29 10.56 -7.02
CA TYR A 145 10.64 9.17 -6.74
C TYR A 145 9.38 8.34 -6.68
N ALA A 146 9.42 7.13 -7.21
CA ALA A 146 8.35 6.15 -7.03
C ALA A 146 8.92 4.79 -6.61
N TYR A 147 8.22 4.14 -5.68
CA TYR A 147 8.63 2.88 -5.07
C TYR A 147 7.53 1.86 -5.26
N SER A 148 7.87 0.65 -5.72
CA SER A 148 6.93 -0.48 -5.80
C SER A 148 7.65 -1.82 -5.79
N ASP A 149 6.92 -2.86 -5.45
CA ASP A 149 7.35 -4.26 -5.48
C ASP A 149 6.68 -5.08 -6.61
N SER A 150 5.71 -4.50 -7.31
CA SER A 150 4.86 -5.19 -8.27
C SER A 150 5.09 -4.75 -9.71
N ALA A 151 5.16 -5.71 -10.62
CA ALA A 151 5.21 -5.43 -12.06
C ALA A 151 3.95 -4.71 -12.60
N THR A 152 2.82 -4.78 -11.90
CA THR A 152 1.62 -4.01 -12.28
C THR A 152 1.82 -2.51 -12.16
N ASP A 153 2.83 -2.06 -11.43
CA ASP A 153 3.16 -0.66 -11.20
C ASP A 153 4.25 -0.12 -12.15
N ILE A 154 4.74 -0.95 -13.09
CA ILE A 154 5.71 -0.49 -14.10
C ILE A 154 5.24 0.78 -14.81
N PRO A 155 3.98 0.91 -15.29
CA PRO A 155 3.52 2.14 -15.92
C PRO A 155 3.65 3.38 -15.02
N MET A 156 3.40 3.24 -13.72
CA MET A 156 3.56 4.32 -12.75
C MET A 156 5.04 4.65 -12.50
N LEU A 157 5.90 3.62 -12.40
CA LEU A 157 7.34 3.80 -12.17
C LEU A 157 8.02 4.48 -13.37
N GLU A 158 7.57 4.22 -14.58
CA GLU A 158 8.09 4.84 -15.81
C GLU A 158 7.78 6.34 -15.93
N LEU A 159 6.81 6.87 -15.18
CA LEU A 159 6.45 8.28 -15.19
C LEU A 159 7.46 9.18 -14.46
N VAL A 160 8.24 8.62 -13.55
CA VAL A 160 9.09 9.41 -12.66
C VAL A 160 10.56 9.36 -13.05
N GLY A 161 11.29 10.38 -12.65
CA GLY A 161 12.75 10.42 -12.90
C GLY A 161 13.57 9.49 -12.02
N ASN A 162 13.00 9.01 -10.88
CA ASN A 162 13.69 8.12 -9.96
C ASN A 162 12.80 6.93 -9.59
N PRO A 163 12.65 5.94 -10.49
CA PRO A 163 11.93 4.70 -10.21
C PRO A 163 12.79 3.75 -9.36
N ILE A 164 12.22 3.20 -8.29
CA ILE A 164 12.90 2.27 -7.39
C ILE A 164 12.04 1.02 -7.18
N ALA A 165 12.62 -0.15 -7.44
CA ALA A 165 11.99 -1.44 -7.19
C ALA A 165 12.36 -1.92 -5.78
N VAL A 166 11.37 -2.13 -4.90
CA VAL A 166 11.58 -2.57 -3.51
C VAL A 166 11.09 -3.99 -3.34
N ASN A 167 11.97 -4.91 -2.94
CA ASN A 167 11.64 -6.34 -2.83
C ASN A 167 10.84 -6.87 -4.05
N PRO A 168 11.23 -6.54 -5.30
CA PRO A 168 10.40 -6.68 -6.48
C PRO A 168 10.05 -8.13 -6.78
N ASP A 169 8.85 -8.33 -7.33
CA ASP A 169 8.49 -9.57 -7.98
C ASP A 169 9.44 -9.90 -9.15
N ARG A 170 9.35 -11.12 -9.69
CA ARG A 170 10.26 -11.58 -10.75
C ARG A 170 10.19 -10.71 -12.01
N ALA A 171 9.00 -10.25 -12.37
CA ALA A 171 8.80 -9.48 -13.60
C ALA A 171 9.31 -8.04 -13.43
N LEU A 172 8.98 -7.38 -12.31
CA LEU A 172 9.51 -6.05 -11.98
C LEU A 172 11.04 -6.08 -11.83
N ARG A 173 11.60 -7.11 -11.18
CA ARG A 173 13.07 -7.26 -11.05
C ARG A 173 13.74 -7.33 -12.41
N LYS A 174 13.17 -8.14 -13.33
CA LYS A 174 13.71 -8.24 -14.70
C LYS A 174 13.63 -6.89 -15.42
N HIS A 175 12.51 -6.18 -15.28
CA HIS A 175 12.34 -4.86 -15.89
C HIS A 175 13.33 -3.85 -15.31
N ALA A 176 13.46 -3.76 -14.00
CA ALA A 176 14.37 -2.86 -13.31
C ALA A 176 15.83 -3.07 -13.72
N VAL A 177 16.29 -4.32 -13.81
CA VAL A 177 17.66 -4.65 -14.29
C VAL A 177 17.86 -4.21 -15.74
N ASN A 178 16.86 -4.41 -16.62
CA ASN A 178 16.97 -4.04 -18.03
C ASN A 178 16.96 -2.51 -18.27
N HIS A 179 16.47 -1.73 -17.31
CA HIS A 179 16.34 -0.27 -17.43
C HIS A 179 17.23 0.48 -16.43
N ASP A 180 18.18 -0.22 -15.81
CA ASP A 180 19.12 0.34 -14.82
C ASP A 180 18.42 1.05 -13.64
N TRP A 181 17.24 0.55 -13.22
CA TRP A 181 16.53 1.05 -12.04
C TRP A 181 17.17 0.54 -10.75
N GLU A 182 17.14 1.36 -9.71
CA GLU A 182 17.59 0.94 -8.40
C GLU A 182 16.70 -0.16 -7.81
N ILE A 183 17.33 -1.14 -7.14
CA ILE A 183 16.63 -2.23 -6.47
C ILE A 183 16.99 -2.20 -4.99
N PHE A 184 16.00 -1.93 -4.14
CA PHE A 184 16.14 -1.99 -2.69
C PHE A 184 15.69 -3.35 -2.15
N THR A 185 16.35 -3.80 -1.11
CA THR A 185 15.96 -5.00 -0.37
C THR A 185 15.74 -4.64 1.09
N PHE A 186 14.47 -4.64 1.51
CA PHE A 186 14.08 -4.47 2.90
C PHE A 186 14.02 -5.83 3.60
N LYS A 187 14.51 -5.92 4.83
CA LYS A 187 14.68 -7.20 5.56
C LYS A 187 14.13 -7.18 6.96
N ASN A 188 13.85 -5.99 7.51
CA ASN A 188 13.51 -5.82 8.92
C ASN A 188 12.05 -5.37 9.08
N PRO A 189 11.04 -6.29 9.02
CA PRO A 189 9.70 -5.94 9.47
C PRO A 189 9.78 -5.62 10.97
N GLU A 190 9.14 -4.54 11.41
CA GLU A 190 9.08 -4.17 12.82
C GLU A 190 7.95 -4.96 13.50
N PRO A 191 8.24 -5.94 14.37
CA PRO A 191 7.20 -6.57 15.15
C PRO A 191 6.72 -5.59 16.24
N LEU A 192 5.42 -5.29 16.28
CA LEU A 192 4.77 -4.47 17.32
C LEU A 192 4.88 -5.09 18.73
N ILE A 193 5.17 -6.37 18.81
CA ILE A 193 5.31 -7.10 20.06
C ILE A 193 6.72 -7.65 20.10
N GLN A 194 7.53 -7.17 21.03
CA GLN A 194 8.66 -7.95 21.53
C GLN A 194 8.04 -9.19 22.17
N LEU A 195 7.97 -10.29 21.43
CA LEU A 195 7.61 -11.58 22.00
C LEU A 195 8.62 -11.85 23.12
N PRO A 196 8.16 -12.15 24.34
CA PRO A 196 9.07 -12.60 25.39
C PRO A 196 9.91 -13.75 24.83
N ASN A 197 11.21 -13.71 25.11
CA ASN A 197 12.18 -14.65 24.59
C ASN A 197 11.64 -16.09 24.67
N ALA A 198 11.77 -16.84 23.59
CA ALA A 198 11.28 -18.22 23.41
C ALA A 198 11.75 -19.24 24.48
N ARG A 199 12.45 -18.77 25.52
CA ARG A 199 12.81 -19.55 26.72
C ARG A 199 11.75 -19.55 27.81
N GLU A 200 10.73 -18.66 27.73
CA GLU A 200 9.72 -18.55 28.79
C GLU A 200 8.35 -19.18 28.44
N VAL A 201 8.15 -19.56 27.16
CA VAL A 201 6.90 -20.23 26.75
C VAL A 201 7.25 -21.55 26.06
N GLY A 202 7.35 -22.58 26.87
CA GLY A 202 7.32 -23.95 26.36
C GLY A 202 5.95 -24.22 25.72
N ILE A 203 5.98 -24.87 24.54
CA ILE A 203 4.85 -25.43 23.78
C ILE A 203 4.17 -24.45 22.82
N GLY A 204 4.33 -24.71 21.51
CA GLY A 204 3.48 -24.16 20.45
C GLY A 204 4.15 -23.47 19.25
N ALA A 205 5.43 -23.73 19.00
CA ALA A 205 6.11 -23.19 17.83
C ALA A 205 5.79 -23.95 16.54
N SER A 206 4.68 -23.65 15.89
CA SER A 206 4.42 -24.17 14.53
C SER A 206 3.58 -23.27 13.61
N VAL A 207 3.32 -22.02 13.92
CA VAL A 207 2.44 -21.16 13.08
C VAL A 207 2.93 -19.72 12.94
N VAL A 208 4.21 -19.44 12.90
CA VAL A 208 4.67 -18.05 12.60
C VAL A 208 5.82 -18.07 11.61
N ALA A 209 5.56 -18.62 10.42
CA ALA A 209 6.46 -18.42 9.28
C ALA A 209 5.59 -18.11 8.04
N GLY A 210 5.06 -16.92 7.94
CA GLY A 210 4.23 -16.56 6.79
C GLY A 210 3.62 -15.15 6.78
N ALA A 211 3.96 -14.31 7.71
CA ALA A 211 3.51 -12.92 7.68
C ALA A 211 4.55 -12.07 6.94
N THR A 212 4.51 -12.12 5.63
CA THR A 212 5.37 -11.26 4.83
C THR A 212 4.57 -10.49 3.79
N LEU A 213 4.85 -9.21 3.74
CA LEU A 213 4.65 -8.32 2.62
C LEU A 213 3.21 -7.86 2.43
N ILE A 214 2.82 -6.87 3.22
CA ILE A 214 1.96 -5.86 2.64
C ILE A 214 2.86 -5.17 1.61
N ALA A 215 2.60 -5.50 0.34
CA ALA A 215 3.11 -4.74 -0.76
C ALA A 215 2.82 -3.27 -0.45
N LEU A 216 3.85 -2.49 -0.20
CA LEU A 216 3.73 -1.05 -0.20
C LEU A 216 3.11 -0.70 -1.54
N ALA A 217 1.81 -0.47 -1.54
CA ALA A 217 1.16 0.19 -2.63
C ALA A 217 2.05 1.35 -3.02
N GLY A 218 2.41 1.48 -4.29
CA GLY A 218 3.44 2.41 -4.73
C GLY A 218 3.43 3.72 -3.94
N VAL A 219 4.59 4.17 -3.51
CA VAL A 219 4.75 5.45 -2.82
C VAL A 219 5.32 6.43 -3.83
N LEU A 220 4.58 7.49 -4.12
CA LEU A 220 5.06 8.63 -4.90
C LEU A 220 5.62 9.68 -3.94
N VAL A 221 6.82 10.12 -4.20
CA VAL A 221 7.45 11.22 -3.48
C VAL A 221 7.72 12.35 -4.44
N ALA A 222 7.03 13.47 -4.26
CA ALA A 222 7.06 14.59 -5.17
C ALA A 222 7.65 15.85 -4.52
N ARG A 223 8.35 16.64 -5.32
CA ARG A 223 8.85 17.94 -4.92
C ARG A 223 7.96 19.03 -5.50
N ALA A 224 7.22 19.73 -4.64
CA ALA A 224 6.46 20.89 -5.05
C ALA A 224 7.39 22.04 -5.40
N HIS A 225 7.26 22.58 -6.62
CA HIS A 225 7.85 23.87 -6.96
C HIS A 225 6.91 24.97 -6.45
N ARG A 226 7.09 25.42 -5.20
CA ARG A 226 6.47 26.69 -4.78
C ARG A 226 7.02 27.79 -5.67
N ARG A 227 6.23 28.22 -6.66
CA ARG A 227 6.42 29.54 -7.26
C ARG A 227 6.26 30.58 -6.14
N ARG A 228 7.36 31.10 -5.66
CA ARG A 228 7.33 32.38 -4.94
C ARG A 228 6.88 33.40 -5.97
N SER A 229 5.62 33.81 -5.86
CA SER A 229 5.16 35.05 -6.51
C SER A 229 5.87 36.19 -5.81
N ALA A 230 6.69 36.91 -6.57
CA ALA A 230 7.19 38.22 -6.19
C ALA A 230 6.06 39.24 -6.28
#